data_cae708b2d20dce45d0133c909af78cc3
#
_entry.id   cae708b2d20dce45d0133c909af78cc3
#
_cell.length_a   1.000
_cell.length_b   1.000
_cell.length_c   1.000
_cell.angle_alpha   90.00
_cell.angle_beta   90.00
_cell.angle_gamma   90.00
#
_symmetry.space_group_name_H-M   'P 1'
#
loop_
_entity.id
_entity.type
_entity.pdbx_description
1 polymer ?
#
loop_
_entity_poly.entity_id
_entity_poly.type
_entity_poly.pdbx_seq_one_letter_code
_entity_poly.pdbx_strand_id
1 'polypeptide(L)'
;MKARLTAHTESDLLRAIDWFDRLSLGLGDKFEAEFYLALERVKVNPESFAPDHTGYRPCRLKRFTAVLYFRIDASDVVVVGLFTSGENERGLQNRR
;
A
#
# COMPACT_ATOMS: atom_id res chain seq x y z
N MET A 1 -11.94 -1.32 -11.48
CA MET A 1 -11.17 -0.08 -11.71
C MET A 1 -9.72 -0.45 -11.86
N LYS A 2 -9.00 0.26 -12.73
CA LYS A 2 -7.56 0.01 -12.91
C LYS A 2 -6.78 0.58 -11.74
N ALA A 3 -5.63 -0.03 -11.45
CA ALA A 3 -4.76 0.44 -10.39
C ALA A 3 -3.33 0.57 -10.92
N ARG A 4 -2.63 1.58 -10.44
CA ARG A 4 -1.21 1.77 -10.72
C ARG A 4 -0.49 2.17 -9.44
N LEU A 5 0.80 1.87 -9.41
CA LEU A 5 1.65 2.20 -8.27
C LEU A 5 2.57 3.34 -8.69
N THR A 6 2.75 4.30 -7.79
CA THR A 6 3.78 5.32 -8.02
C THR A 6 5.16 4.68 -7.87
N ALA A 7 6.20 5.37 -8.37
CA ALA A 7 7.57 4.89 -8.20
C ALA A 7 7.94 4.77 -6.71
N HIS A 8 7.45 5.68 -5.87
CA HIS A 8 7.65 5.59 -4.42
C HIS A 8 7.05 4.30 -3.85
N THR A 9 5.84 3.96 -4.30
CA THR A 9 5.17 2.74 -3.82
C THR A 9 5.90 1.49 -4.27
N GLU A 10 6.36 1.46 -5.51
CA GLU A 10 7.14 0.31 -6.00
C GLU A 10 8.40 0.11 -5.16
N SER A 11 9.09 1.19 -4.84
CA SER A 11 10.28 1.15 -3.98
C SER A 11 9.91 0.69 -2.57
N ASP A 12 8.81 1.22 -2.00
CA ASP A 12 8.34 0.81 -0.68
C ASP A 12 8.05 -0.69 -0.64
N LEU A 13 7.41 -1.21 -1.69
CA LEU A 13 7.05 -2.63 -1.77
C LEU A 13 8.29 -3.50 -1.82
N LEU A 14 9.27 -3.15 -2.65
CA LEU A 14 10.51 -3.92 -2.77
C LEU A 14 11.28 -3.93 -1.45
N ARG A 15 11.36 -2.79 -0.77
CA ARG A 15 12.01 -2.72 0.55
C ARG A 15 11.31 -3.59 1.58
N ALA A 16 9.98 -3.58 1.58
CA ALA A 16 9.22 -4.38 2.53
C ALA A 16 9.41 -5.87 2.28
N ILE A 17 9.36 -6.30 1.01
CA ILE A 17 9.58 -7.71 0.65
C ILE A 17 10.95 -8.16 1.12
N ASP A 18 11.99 -7.36 0.85
CA ASP A 18 13.36 -7.69 1.27
C ASP A 18 13.48 -7.77 2.79
N TRP A 19 12.89 -6.82 3.49
CA TRP A 19 12.92 -6.78 4.95
C TRP A 19 12.28 -8.02 5.58
N PHE A 20 11.10 -8.40 5.07
CA PHE A 20 10.42 -9.58 5.58
C PHE A 20 11.16 -10.88 5.28
N ASP A 21 11.79 -10.97 4.10
CA ASP A 21 12.60 -12.13 3.75
C ASP A 21 13.83 -12.26 4.64
N ARG A 22 14.38 -11.15 5.12
CA ARG A 22 15.49 -11.19 6.09
C ARG A 22 15.04 -11.72 7.45
N LEU A 23 13.78 -11.48 7.81
CA LEU A 23 13.23 -12.01 9.06
C LEU A 23 12.98 -13.51 8.97
N SER A 24 12.48 -13.98 7.84
CA SER A 24 12.19 -15.38 7.61
C SER A 24 12.08 -15.63 6.12
N LEU A 25 12.83 -16.58 5.62
CA LEU A 25 12.85 -16.92 4.20
C LEU A 25 11.43 -17.26 3.71
N GLY A 26 11.01 -16.62 2.63
CA GLY A 26 9.68 -16.78 2.05
C GLY A 26 8.61 -15.84 2.61
N LEU A 27 8.91 -15.14 3.70
CA LEU A 27 7.95 -14.21 4.29
C LEU A 27 7.67 -13.01 3.39
N GLY A 28 8.67 -12.57 2.62
CA GLY A 28 8.50 -11.50 1.66
C GLY A 28 7.48 -11.83 0.58
N ASP A 29 7.47 -13.09 0.10
CA ASP A 29 6.48 -13.52 -0.89
C ASP A 29 5.08 -13.50 -0.30
N LYS A 30 4.93 -13.87 0.96
CA LYS A 30 3.64 -13.82 1.65
C LYS A 30 3.17 -12.38 1.82
N PHE A 31 4.09 -11.48 2.14
CA PHE A 31 3.77 -10.06 2.25
C PHE A 31 3.31 -9.49 0.91
N GLU A 32 4.03 -9.80 -0.16
CA GLU A 32 3.67 -9.35 -1.50
C GLU A 32 2.28 -9.82 -1.89
N ALA A 33 1.96 -11.09 -1.62
CA ALA A 33 0.64 -11.64 -1.90
C ALA A 33 -0.45 -10.88 -1.14
N GLU A 34 -0.23 -10.56 0.14
CA GLU A 34 -1.20 -9.82 0.94
C GLU A 34 -1.35 -8.37 0.42
N PHE A 35 -0.27 -7.76 -0.05
CA PHE A 35 -0.35 -6.45 -0.67
C PHE A 35 -1.28 -6.47 -1.89
N TYR A 36 -1.11 -7.43 -2.78
CA TYR A 36 -1.94 -7.51 -3.99
C TYR A 36 -3.38 -7.91 -3.67
N LEU A 37 -3.62 -8.70 -2.63
CA LEU A 37 -4.99 -8.96 -2.17
C LEU A 37 -5.66 -7.68 -1.66
N ALA A 38 -4.93 -6.87 -0.92
CA ALA A 38 -5.44 -5.57 -0.47
C ALA A 38 -5.76 -4.66 -1.65
N LEU A 39 -4.87 -4.64 -2.65
CA LEU A 39 -5.08 -3.84 -3.85
C LEU A 39 -6.33 -4.29 -4.60
N GLU A 40 -6.59 -5.59 -4.68
CA GLU A 40 -7.81 -6.10 -5.32
C GLU A 40 -9.07 -5.66 -4.57
N ARG A 41 -9.03 -5.65 -3.23
CA ARG A 41 -10.17 -5.13 -2.44
C ARG A 41 -10.43 -3.66 -2.75
N VAL A 42 -9.37 -2.88 -2.88
CA VAL A 42 -9.49 -1.46 -3.22
C VAL A 42 -10.09 -1.28 -4.62
N LYS A 43 -9.62 -2.06 -5.58
CA LYS A 43 -10.10 -1.96 -6.97
C LYS A 43 -11.59 -2.24 -7.11
N VAL A 44 -12.12 -3.14 -6.28
CA VAL A 44 -13.53 -3.52 -6.33
C VAL A 44 -14.44 -2.36 -5.90
N ASN A 45 -14.07 -1.66 -4.83
CA ASN A 45 -14.90 -0.56 -4.33
C ASN A 45 -14.02 0.48 -3.60
N PRO A 46 -13.29 1.30 -4.37
CA PRO A 46 -12.33 2.24 -3.76
C PRO A 46 -12.98 3.29 -2.89
N GLU A 47 -14.22 3.70 -3.19
CA GLU A 47 -14.90 4.73 -2.43
C GLU A 47 -15.37 4.26 -1.06
N SER A 48 -15.38 2.94 -0.80
CA SER A 48 -15.71 2.42 0.52
C SER A 48 -14.60 2.68 1.56
N PHE A 49 -13.41 3.07 1.12
CA PHE A 49 -12.28 3.39 2.00
C PHE A 49 -12.27 4.90 2.24
N ALA A 50 -12.65 5.32 3.44
CA ALA A 50 -12.72 6.75 3.76
C ALA A 50 -11.31 7.35 3.88
N PRO A 51 -11.11 8.61 3.43
CA PRO A 51 -9.85 9.30 3.68
C PRO A 51 -9.61 9.50 5.17
N ASP A 52 -8.34 9.48 5.56
CA ASP A 52 -7.96 9.77 6.94
C ASP A 52 -7.26 11.14 7.03
N HIS A 53 -6.53 11.36 8.13
CA HIS A 53 -5.83 12.62 8.38
C HIS A 53 -4.77 12.96 7.31
N THR A 54 -4.32 11.99 6.53
CA THR A 54 -3.33 12.24 5.47
C THR A 54 -3.95 12.86 4.23
N GLY A 55 -5.27 12.80 4.10
CA GLY A 55 -5.99 13.19 2.89
C GLY A 55 -6.08 12.07 1.87
N TYR A 56 -5.37 10.98 2.07
CA TYR A 56 -5.44 9.79 1.22
C TYR A 56 -6.29 8.71 1.89
N ARG A 57 -6.62 7.68 1.13
CA ARG A 57 -7.46 6.58 1.60
C ARG A 57 -6.58 5.41 2.02
N PRO A 58 -6.63 4.99 3.30
CA PRO A 58 -5.85 3.84 3.75
C PRO A 58 -6.59 2.53 3.54
N CYS A 59 -5.83 1.48 3.22
CA CYS A 59 -6.30 0.11 3.24
C CYS A 59 -5.27 -0.74 3.97
N ARG A 60 -5.67 -1.32 5.11
CA ARG A 60 -4.77 -2.16 5.90
C ARG A 60 -4.65 -3.53 5.28
N LEU A 61 -3.43 -4.06 5.26
CA LEU A 61 -3.20 -5.44 4.85
C LEU A 61 -3.69 -6.37 5.94
N LYS A 62 -4.15 -7.55 5.54
CA LYS A 62 -4.45 -8.63 6.47
C LYS A 62 -3.15 -9.37 6.79
N ARG A 63 -3.03 -9.88 8.01
CA ARG A 63 -1.90 -10.69 8.49
C ARG A 63 -0.58 -9.95 8.67
N PHE A 64 -0.48 -8.72 8.23
CA PHE A 64 0.72 -7.89 8.39
C PHE A 64 0.32 -6.54 8.94
N THR A 65 1.18 -5.97 9.79
CA THR A 65 0.98 -4.63 10.27
C THR A 65 1.49 -3.65 9.21
N ALA A 66 0.68 -3.44 8.19
CA ALA A 66 1.02 -2.60 7.06
C ALA A 66 -0.24 -1.94 6.51
N VAL A 67 -0.06 -0.79 5.88
CA VAL A 67 -1.14 -0.02 5.29
C VAL A 67 -0.69 0.53 3.94
N LEU A 68 -1.53 0.37 2.91
CA LEU A 68 -1.34 1.08 1.66
C LEU A 68 -2.22 2.32 1.65
N TYR A 69 -1.73 3.37 1.03
CA TYR A 69 -2.48 4.60 0.85
C TYR A 69 -2.70 4.84 -0.63
N PHE A 70 -3.91 5.25 -0.99
CA PHE A 70 -4.24 5.49 -2.39
C PHE A 70 -5.11 6.73 -2.54
N ARG A 71 -5.18 7.21 -3.77
CA ARG A 71 -6.16 8.21 -4.19
C ARG A 71 -6.90 7.68 -5.41
N ILE A 72 -8.05 8.26 -5.67
CA ILE A 72 -8.81 7.98 -6.89
C ILE A 72 -8.51 9.13 -7.85
N ASP A 73 -8.04 8.78 -9.05
CA ASP A 73 -7.67 9.75 -10.07
C ASP A 73 -8.42 9.39 -11.35
N ALA A 74 -9.44 10.16 -11.69
CA ALA A 74 -10.36 9.86 -12.77
C ALA A 74 -10.97 8.46 -12.54
N SER A 75 -10.63 7.48 -13.39
CA SER A 75 -11.13 6.12 -13.26
C SER A 75 -10.09 5.16 -12.69
N ASP A 76 -8.97 5.67 -12.20
CA ASP A 76 -7.86 4.83 -11.70
C ASP A 76 -7.69 4.95 -10.20
N VAL A 77 -7.24 3.85 -9.60
CA VAL A 77 -6.70 3.84 -8.23
C VAL A 77 -5.20 4.06 -8.34
N VAL A 78 -4.67 5.04 -7.64
CA VAL A 78 -3.24 5.32 -7.63
C VAL A 78 -2.72 5.09 -6.22
N VAL A 79 -1.90 4.05 -6.03
CA VAL A 79 -1.29 3.77 -4.73
C VAL A 79 -0.07 4.65 -4.58
N VAL A 80 -0.07 5.49 -3.54
CA VAL A 80 0.94 6.51 -3.33
C VAL A 80 1.96 6.15 -2.25
N GLY A 81 1.67 5.14 -1.45
CA GLY A 81 2.60 4.71 -0.43
C GLY A 81 2.21 3.39 0.21
N LEU A 82 3.19 2.73 0.81
CA LEU A 82 3.02 1.50 1.56
C LEU A 82 3.91 1.60 2.79
N PHE A 83 3.32 1.48 3.96
CA PHE A 83 4.02 1.64 5.23
C PHE A 83 3.86 0.42 6.09
N THR A 84 4.95 -0.02 6.70
CA THR A 84 4.95 -1.10 7.68
C THR A 84 4.99 -0.50 9.09
N SER A 85 4.90 -1.36 10.09
CA SER A 85 4.92 -0.93 11.49
C SER A 85 6.20 -0.13 11.80
N GLY A 86 6.03 1.01 12.45
CA GLY A 86 7.14 1.88 12.83
C GLY A 86 7.54 2.91 11.79
N GLU A 87 7.03 2.82 10.58
CA GLU A 87 7.29 3.82 9.55
C GLU A 87 6.38 5.03 9.74
N ASN A 88 6.87 6.18 9.27
CA ASN A 88 6.19 7.45 9.42
C ASN A 88 5.66 7.91 8.06
N GLU A 89 4.37 8.19 8.00
CA GLU A 89 3.69 8.60 6.78
C GLU A 89 3.75 10.11 6.50
N ARG A 90 4.59 10.86 7.23
CA ARG A 90 4.70 12.32 7.06
C ARG A 90 5.08 12.74 5.65
N GLY A 91 5.90 11.94 4.97
CA GLY A 91 6.32 12.25 3.61
C GLY A 91 5.29 11.97 2.55
N LEU A 92 4.13 11.41 2.92
CA LEU A 92 3.13 10.96 1.96
C LEU A 92 2.58 12.10 1.10
N GLN A 93 2.40 13.26 1.68
CA GLN A 93 1.84 14.41 0.97
C GLN A 93 2.76 14.95 -0.12
N ASN A 94 4.04 14.61 -0.09
CA ASN A 94 5.00 14.98 -1.11
C ASN A 94 5.07 13.98 -2.27
N ARG A 95 4.31 12.89 -2.19
CA ARG A 95 4.31 11.80 -3.18
C ARG A 95 3.13 11.96 -4.13
N ARG A 96 3.31 12.77 -5.14
CA ARG A 96 2.23 13.04 -6.09
C ARG A 96 2.47 12.44 -7.47
#